data_830613f06a327dbe4726cb82232cad78
#
_entry.id   830613f06a327dbe4726cb82232cad78
#
_cell.length_a   1.000
_cell.length_b   1.000
_cell.length_c   1.000
_cell.angle_alpha   90.00
_cell.angle_beta   90.00
_cell.angle_gamma   90.00
#
_symmetry.space_group_name_H-M   'P 1'
#
loop_
_entity.id
_entity.type
_entity.pdbx_description
1 polymer ?
#
loop_
_entity_poly.entity_id
_entity_poly.type
_entity_poly.pdbx_seq_one_letter_code
_entity_poly.pdbx_strand_id
1 'polypeptide(L)'
;SYENDLTNALTMRITARKQELESKFEYQYLNYPNHFQDFGSILTLKYSPFSKNIMTPAGKYTYEQGYPEVYFNYEKGMKLLGGEFDYHRLDLLYLQIIKTTLGTTGTRIYAGLQEGKVPIYNTFEMGGLDHFEHQKLINRVNFTTYLGFATMPSAKYFNDRFVGYYLTHRLPWNFRFLGKKSSSIDILYKGIIGDFKNMSDHQFEFEKLDRLYQEIGFEYNNIFNTGFNLGFFYRIGHYAHPKFIDNIGFQIKLQML
;
A
#
# COMPACT_ATOMS: atom_id res chain seq x y z
N SER A 1 14.98 -13.35 8.96
CA SER A 1 15.39 -12.16 8.17
C SER A 1 16.73 -11.63 8.64
N TYR A 2 17.50 -11.08 7.71
CA TYR A 2 18.75 -10.36 7.95
C TYR A 2 18.60 -8.96 7.40
N GLU A 3 18.95 -7.94 8.20
CA GLU A 3 18.90 -6.52 7.80
C GLU A 3 20.27 -5.88 8.02
N ASN A 4 20.69 -5.06 7.08
CA ASN A 4 21.94 -4.32 7.14
C ASN A 4 21.80 -2.94 6.50
N ASP A 5 22.38 -1.94 7.14
CA ASP A 5 22.52 -0.61 6.60
C ASP A 5 23.79 -0.53 5.73
N LEU A 6 23.61 -0.62 4.41
CA LEU A 6 24.71 -0.57 3.46
C LEU A 6 25.37 0.81 3.44
N THR A 7 24.56 1.84 3.58
CA THR A 7 25.00 3.23 3.72
C THR A 7 24.04 3.99 4.65
N ASN A 8 24.36 5.25 4.94
CA ASN A 8 23.44 6.11 5.70
C ASN A 8 22.06 6.26 5.02
N ALA A 9 22.02 6.19 3.68
CA ALA A 9 20.82 6.35 2.87
C ALA A 9 20.16 5.04 2.43
N LEU A 10 20.88 3.92 2.46
CA LEU A 10 20.43 2.65 1.88
C LEU A 10 20.45 1.55 2.94
N THR A 11 19.28 0.97 3.17
CA THR A 11 19.09 -0.21 4.01
C THR A 11 18.66 -1.38 3.14
N MET A 12 19.21 -2.56 3.38
CA MET A 12 18.88 -3.81 2.72
C MET A 12 18.37 -4.81 3.75
N ARG A 13 17.29 -5.52 3.39
CA ARG A 13 16.79 -6.66 4.17
C ARG A 13 16.63 -7.86 3.24
N ILE A 14 17.08 -9.03 3.70
CA ILE A 14 16.87 -10.31 3.05
C ILE A 14 16.04 -11.19 3.99
N THR A 15 14.95 -11.74 3.47
CA THR A 15 14.05 -12.61 4.23
C THR A 15 13.84 -13.91 3.47
N ALA A 16 13.99 -15.04 4.13
CA ALA A 16 13.47 -16.33 3.65
C ALA A 16 12.08 -16.54 4.27
N ARG A 17 11.11 -16.93 3.45
CA ARG A 17 9.74 -17.15 3.85
C ARG A 17 9.31 -18.57 3.46
N LYS A 18 8.75 -19.29 4.41
CA LYS A 18 7.99 -20.52 4.16
C LYS A 18 6.61 -20.33 4.76
N GLN A 19 5.57 -20.57 3.98
CA GLN A 19 4.20 -20.45 4.44
C GLN A 19 3.34 -21.55 3.83
N GLU A 20 2.30 -21.88 4.57
CA GLU A 20 1.28 -22.83 4.22
C GLU A 20 -0.05 -22.09 4.30
N LEU A 21 -0.81 -22.12 3.23
CA LEU A 21 -2.00 -21.32 3.06
C LEU A 21 -3.18 -22.20 2.69
N GLU A 22 -4.28 -21.98 3.39
CA GLU A 22 -5.56 -22.62 3.13
C GLU A 22 -6.60 -21.53 2.94
N SER A 23 -7.31 -21.55 1.80
CA SER A 23 -8.36 -20.58 1.53
C SER A 23 -9.56 -20.85 2.45
N LYS A 24 -10.15 -19.78 2.99
CA LYS A 24 -11.39 -19.82 3.79
C LYS A 24 -12.67 -19.86 2.94
N PHE A 25 -12.52 -19.84 1.60
CA PHE A 25 -13.60 -19.90 0.62
C PHE A 25 -13.27 -20.98 -0.42
N GLU A 26 -14.27 -21.41 -1.20
CA GLU A 26 -14.07 -22.35 -2.29
C GLU A 26 -13.17 -21.71 -3.36
N TYR A 27 -11.91 -22.13 -3.38
CA TYR A 27 -10.90 -21.64 -4.32
C TYR A 27 -10.05 -22.81 -4.83
N GLN A 28 -9.94 -22.91 -6.12
CA GLN A 28 -9.03 -23.85 -6.77
C GLN A 28 -8.16 -23.09 -7.78
N TYR A 29 -6.89 -23.39 -7.77
CA TYR A 29 -5.92 -22.87 -8.70
C TYR A 29 -5.34 -24.00 -9.54
N LEU A 30 -5.62 -24.00 -10.86
CA LEU A 30 -5.27 -25.11 -11.77
C LEU A 30 -5.74 -26.45 -11.19
N ASN A 31 -4.80 -27.39 -10.93
CA ASN A 31 -5.05 -28.71 -10.35
C ASN A 31 -4.74 -28.77 -8.84
N TYR A 32 -4.40 -27.62 -8.25
CA TYR A 32 -4.12 -27.56 -6.81
C TYR A 32 -5.43 -27.44 -6.04
N PRO A 33 -5.64 -28.27 -5.01
CA PRO A 33 -6.75 -28.10 -4.10
C PRO A 33 -6.53 -26.83 -3.25
N ASN A 34 -7.46 -26.54 -2.37
CA ASN A 34 -7.53 -25.37 -1.53
C ASN A 34 -6.33 -25.12 -0.58
N HIS A 35 -5.29 -25.96 -0.65
CA HIS A 35 -4.11 -25.92 0.20
C HIS A 35 -2.85 -25.67 -0.64
N PHE A 36 -2.03 -24.72 -0.22
CA PHE A 36 -0.88 -24.25 -0.99
C PHE A 36 0.34 -24.12 -0.08
N GLN A 37 1.48 -24.60 -0.55
CA GLN A 37 2.76 -24.39 0.11
C GLN A 37 3.64 -23.46 -0.73
N ASP A 38 4.18 -22.44 -0.07
CA ASP A 38 5.02 -21.44 -0.71
C ASP A 38 6.34 -21.29 0.03
N PHE A 39 7.43 -21.27 -0.73
CA PHE A 39 8.76 -20.98 -0.24
C PHE A 39 9.42 -19.95 -1.13
N GLY A 40 9.96 -18.91 -0.55
CA GLY A 40 10.60 -17.85 -1.32
C GLY A 40 11.62 -17.06 -0.52
N SER A 41 12.37 -16.25 -1.25
CA SER A 41 13.27 -15.25 -0.71
C SER A 41 12.82 -13.86 -1.13
N ILE A 42 12.91 -12.90 -0.21
CA ILE A 42 12.52 -11.51 -0.42
C ILE A 42 13.74 -10.63 -0.17
N LEU A 43 14.09 -9.81 -1.16
CA LEU A 43 15.04 -8.72 -1.03
C LEU A 43 14.26 -7.41 -0.93
N THR A 44 14.42 -6.70 0.17
CA THR A 44 13.86 -5.37 0.37
C THR A 44 15.00 -4.34 0.39
N LEU A 45 14.88 -3.30 -0.41
CA LEU A 45 15.77 -2.14 -0.39
C LEU A 45 14.96 -0.89 -0.01
N LYS A 46 15.45 -0.16 0.99
CA LYS A 46 14.92 1.16 1.36
C LYS A 46 15.98 2.21 1.06
N TYR A 47 15.67 3.16 0.22
CA TYR A 47 16.51 4.30 -0.11
C TYR A 47 15.89 5.61 0.39
N SER A 48 16.60 6.31 1.28
CA SER A 48 16.15 7.55 1.90
C SER A 48 17.31 8.55 2.05
N PRO A 49 17.70 9.23 0.94
CA PRO A 49 18.96 9.99 0.86
C PRO A 49 18.97 11.23 1.74
N PHE A 50 17.83 11.80 2.08
CA PHE A 50 17.72 13.04 2.84
C PHE A 50 17.29 12.83 4.29
N SER A 51 17.13 11.58 4.73
CA SER A 51 16.85 11.27 6.12
C SER A 51 18.08 11.47 7.00
N LYS A 52 17.90 12.05 8.18
CA LYS A 52 18.98 12.23 9.15
C LYS A 52 18.94 11.08 10.16
N ASN A 53 20.05 10.38 10.25
CA ASN A 53 20.18 9.16 11.03
C ASN A 53 21.29 9.29 12.08
N ILE A 54 21.11 8.61 13.20
CA ILE A 54 22.13 8.39 14.23
C ILE A 54 22.37 6.89 14.33
N MET A 55 23.65 6.49 14.29
CA MET A 55 24.04 5.10 14.56
C MET A 55 24.07 4.89 16.08
N THR A 56 23.38 3.87 16.53
CA THR A 56 23.35 3.47 17.95
C THR A 56 23.86 2.03 18.07
N PRO A 57 24.22 1.55 19.26
CA PRO A 57 24.57 0.14 19.45
C PRO A 57 23.44 -0.86 19.02
N ALA A 58 22.19 -0.40 19.00
CA ALA A 58 21.04 -1.19 18.58
C ALA A 58 20.71 -1.02 17.08
N GLY A 59 21.54 -0.30 16.30
CA GLY A 59 21.35 -0.03 14.87
C GLY A 59 21.07 1.43 14.54
N LYS A 60 20.73 1.69 13.30
CA LYS A 60 20.42 3.02 12.78
C LYS A 60 19.06 3.52 13.30
N TYR A 61 19.05 4.72 13.86
CA TYR A 61 17.84 5.42 14.28
C TYR A 61 17.64 6.69 13.44
N THR A 62 16.51 6.78 12.75
CA THR A 62 16.13 7.96 11.97
C THR A 62 15.40 8.96 12.89
N TYR A 63 16.01 10.11 13.17
CA TYR A 63 15.42 11.15 14.00
C TYR A 63 14.71 12.24 13.19
N GLU A 64 15.09 12.42 11.93
CA GLU A 64 14.41 13.33 11.00
C GLU A 64 14.24 12.63 9.65
N GLN A 65 12.97 12.44 9.24
CA GLN A 65 12.67 11.79 7.98
C GLN A 65 12.76 12.77 6.82
N GLY A 66 13.57 12.44 5.82
CA GLY A 66 13.74 13.18 4.58
C GLY A 66 13.09 12.47 3.38
N TYR A 67 12.74 13.23 2.37
CA TYR A 67 12.09 12.73 1.16
C TYR A 67 12.88 13.12 -0.09
N PRO A 68 12.84 12.28 -1.18
CA PRO A 68 12.02 11.08 -1.33
C PRO A 68 12.48 9.90 -0.48
N GLU A 69 11.53 8.98 -0.21
CA GLU A 69 11.82 7.62 0.18
C GLU A 69 11.38 6.66 -0.91
N VAL A 70 12.21 5.67 -1.19
CA VAL A 70 11.93 4.64 -2.18
C VAL A 70 12.07 3.27 -1.51
N TYR A 71 11.06 2.44 -1.67
CA TYR A 71 11.07 1.04 -1.26
C TYR A 71 10.98 0.18 -2.50
N PHE A 72 11.87 -0.78 -2.59
CA PHE A 72 11.89 -1.78 -3.64
C PHE A 72 11.89 -3.15 -3.00
N ASN A 73 10.92 -3.99 -3.38
CA ASN A 73 10.86 -5.38 -2.99
C ASN A 73 10.98 -6.27 -4.22
N TYR A 74 11.84 -7.27 -4.11
CA TYR A 74 11.91 -8.36 -5.07
C TYR A 74 11.75 -9.68 -4.35
N GLU A 75 10.74 -10.43 -4.73
CA GLU A 75 10.46 -11.75 -4.20
C GLU A 75 10.65 -12.81 -5.29
N LYS A 76 11.40 -13.85 -4.96
CA LYS A 76 11.55 -15.05 -5.77
C LYS A 76 10.92 -16.22 -5.04
N GLY A 77 9.80 -16.72 -5.58
CA GLY A 77 9.24 -18.01 -5.18
C GLY A 77 10.02 -19.15 -5.81
N MET A 78 10.17 -20.25 -5.11
CA MET A 78 10.99 -21.39 -5.54
C MET A 78 10.32 -22.72 -5.21
N LYS A 79 10.41 -23.67 -6.13
CA LYS A 79 10.01 -25.07 -5.92
C LYS A 79 11.08 -25.81 -5.11
N LEU A 80 11.30 -25.35 -3.90
CA LEU A 80 12.31 -25.86 -2.97
C LEU A 80 11.71 -25.94 -1.56
N LEU A 81 12.18 -26.82 -0.71
CA LEU A 81 11.76 -26.98 0.70
C LEU A 81 10.24 -27.11 0.90
N GLY A 82 9.56 -27.70 -0.10
CA GLY A 82 8.11 -27.87 -0.10
C GLY A 82 7.35 -26.76 -0.84
N GLY A 83 8.02 -25.73 -1.36
CA GLY A 83 7.37 -24.73 -2.20
C GLY A 83 6.88 -25.32 -3.52
N GLU A 84 5.68 -24.94 -3.95
CA GLU A 84 4.99 -25.46 -5.14
C GLU A 84 5.10 -24.55 -6.34
N PHE A 85 5.42 -23.25 -6.12
CA PHE A 85 5.36 -22.20 -7.12
C PHE A 85 6.72 -21.62 -7.43
N ASP A 86 6.96 -21.36 -8.72
CA ASP A 86 8.14 -20.63 -9.23
C ASP A 86 7.66 -19.32 -9.83
N TYR A 87 8.03 -18.20 -9.19
CA TYR A 87 7.59 -16.88 -9.62
C TYR A 87 8.57 -15.78 -9.24
N HIS A 88 8.37 -14.65 -9.87
CA HIS A 88 9.02 -13.40 -9.56
C HIS A 88 7.96 -12.35 -9.25
N ARG A 89 8.14 -11.64 -8.15
CA ARG A 89 7.29 -10.53 -7.78
C ARG A 89 8.17 -9.32 -7.46
N LEU A 90 7.83 -8.21 -8.09
CA LEU A 90 8.49 -6.93 -7.93
C LEU A 90 7.47 -5.92 -7.46
N ASP A 91 7.80 -5.13 -6.47
CA ASP A 91 7.01 -3.93 -6.16
C ASP A 91 7.90 -2.75 -5.77
N LEU A 92 7.45 -1.57 -6.14
CA LEU A 92 8.13 -0.29 -5.94
C LEU A 92 7.16 0.70 -5.30
N LEU A 93 7.55 1.28 -4.18
CA LEU A 93 6.85 2.39 -3.55
C LEU A 93 7.76 3.61 -3.49
N TYR A 94 7.33 4.70 -4.11
CA TYR A 94 7.95 6.02 -4.05
C TYR A 94 7.10 6.94 -3.18
N LEU A 95 7.73 7.64 -2.25
CA LEU A 95 7.12 8.59 -1.33
C LEU A 95 7.81 9.94 -1.45
N GLN A 96 7.02 11.02 -1.63
CA GLN A 96 7.51 12.40 -1.65
C GLN A 96 6.61 13.30 -0.82
N ILE A 97 7.19 14.18 -0.02
CA ILE A 97 6.48 15.23 0.70
C ILE A 97 7.10 16.58 0.34
N ILE A 98 6.24 17.51 -0.05
CA ILE A 98 6.61 18.88 -0.40
C ILE A 98 5.82 19.84 0.49
N LYS A 99 6.52 20.66 1.26
CA LYS A 99 5.93 21.70 2.11
C LYS A 99 6.01 23.06 1.40
N THR A 100 4.87 23.72 1.30
CA THR A 100 4.76 25.06 0.68
C THR A 100 3.92 25.98 1.55
N THR A 101 3.84 27.25 1.20
CA THR A 101 2.94 28.21 1.85
C THR A 101 1.45 27.89 1.65
N LEU A 102 1.12 27.15 0.58
CA LEU A 102 -0.24 26.70 0.27
C LEU A 102 -0.64 25.42 1.01
N GLY A 103 0.28 24.82 1.76
CA GLY A 103 0.06 23.58 2.50
C GLY A 103 1.14 22.55 2.27
N THR A 104 0.84 21.30 2.59
CA THR A 104 1.76 20.17 2.45
C THR A 104 1.20 19.14 1.49
N THR A 105 1.94 18.86 0.41
CA THR A 105 1.55 17.85 -0.58
C THR A 105 2.37 16.59 -0.37
N GLY A 106 1.69 15.47 -0.16
CA GLY A 106 2.25 14.12 -0.17
C GLY A 106 1.89 13.41 -1.48
N THR A 107 2.88 12.80 -2.10
CA THR A 107 2.73 11.98 -3.30
C THR A 107 3.23 10.58 -3.01
N ARG A 108 2.47 9.57 -3.43
CA ARG A 108 2.89 8.17 -3.44
C ARG A 108 2.66 7.60 -4.83
N ILE A 109 3.63 6.83 -5.31
CA ILE A 109 3.51 6.01 -6.51
C ILE A 109 3.82 4.59 -6.09
N TYR A 110 2.87 3.69 -6.34
CA TYR A 110 3.02 2.28 -6.04
C TYR A 110 2.83 1.47 -7.31
N ALA A 111 3.82 0.67 -7.68
CA ALA A 111 3.78 -0.16 -8.87
C ALA A 111 4.20 -1.58 -8.52
N GLY A 112 3.59 -2.56 -9.17
CA GLY A 112 3.92 -3.96 -8.99
C GLY A 112 3.86 -4.74 -10.29
N LEU A 113 4.69 -5.78 -10.35
CA LEU A 113 4.74 -6.76 -11.43
C LEU A 113 4.97 -8.14 -10.82
N GLN A 114 4.13 -9.10 -11.20
CA GLN A 114 4.27 -10.49 -10.84
C GLN A 114 4.34 -11.32 -12.14
N GLU A 115 5.33 -12.19 -12.23
CA GLU A 115 5.50 -13.14 -13.33
C GLU A 115 5.62 -14.56 -12.78
N GLY A 116 5.05 -15.52 -13.51
CA GLY A 116 4.96 -16.92 -13.12
C GLY A 116 3.53 -17.34 -12.80
N LYS A 117 3.34 -18.64 -12.65
CA LYS A 117 2.03 -19.21 -12.31
C LYS A 117 1.89 -19.31 -10.80
N VAL A 118 0.99 -18.56 -10.23
CA VAL A 118 0.80 -18.45 -8.77
C VAL A 118 -0.68 -18.40 -8.41
N PRO A 119 -1.06 -18.88 -7.23
CA PRO A 119 -2.39 -18.66 -6.67
C PRO A 119 -2.68 -17.16 -6.46
N ILE A 120 -3.96 -16.81 -6.34
CA ILE A 120 -4.43 -15.42 -6.27
C ILE A 120 -3.83 -14.63 -5.09
N TYR A 121 -3.51 -15.27 -3.98
CA TYR A 121 -2.92 -14.61 -2.80
C TYR A 121 -1.47 -14.12 -3.02
N ASN A 122 -0.77 -14.62 -4.05
CA ASN A 122 0.56 -14.12 -4.44
C ASN A 122 0.50 -12.99 -5.47
N THR A 123 -0.69 -12.63 -5.93
CA THR A 123 -0.92 -11.48 -6.82
C THR A 123 -1.16 -10.20 -6.01
N PHE A 124 -1.55 -9.12 -6.66
CA PHE A 124 -1.81 -7.85 -5.99
C PHE A 124 -3.32 -7.63 -5.83
N GLU A 125 -3.82 -7.72 -4.60
CA GLU A 125 -5.15 -7.27 -4.27
C GLU A 125 -5.16 -5.75 -4.08
N MET A 126 -6.12 -5.06 -4.72
CA MET A 126 -6.18 -3.60 -4.69
C MET A 126 -7.16 -3.05 -3.65
N GLY A 127 -7.89 -3.91 -2.97
CA GLY A 127 -8.96 -3.55 -2.04
C GLY A 127 -8.54 -2.93 -0.70
N GLY A 128 -7.24 -2.69 -0.48
CA GLY A 128 -6.82 -1.90 0.66
C GLY A 128 -6.00 -2.61 1.72
N LEU A 129 -5.50 -3.81 1.46
CA LEU A 129 -4.46 -4.40 2.29
C LEU A 129 -3.09 -3.95 1.80
N ASP A 130 -2.40 -3.20 2.64
CA ASP A 130 -1.03 -2.80 2.42
C ASP A 130 -0.11 -3.97 2.77
N HIS A 131 0.55 -4.55 1.77
CA HIS A 131 1.50 -5.65 1.94
C HIS A 131 2.87 -5.18 2.46
N PHE A 132 3.10 -3.88 2.59
CA PHE A 132 4.33 -3.39 3.16
C PHE A 132 4.29 -3.49 4.69
N GLU A 133 5.14 -4.32 5.27
CA GLU A 133 5.36 -4.40 6.73
C GLU A 133 5.80 -3.06 7.37
N HIS A 134 6.08 -2.05 6.56
CA HIS A 134 6.60 -0.74 6.96
C HIS A 134 5.53 0.27 7.39
N GLN A 135 4.29 -0.17 7.62
CA GLN A 135 3.22 0.69 8.17
C GLN A 135 3.67 1.51 9.39
N LYS A 136 4.61 0.99 10.20
CA LYS A 136 5.14 1.72 11.35
C LYS A 136 5.90 2.99 10.98
N LEU A 137 6.56 3.03 9.82
CA LEU A 137 7.27 4.22 9.32
C LEU A 137 6.30 5.19 8.62
N ILE A 138 5.35 4.66 7.86
CA ILE A 138 4.30 5.44 7.19
C ILE A 138 3.36 6.09 8.21
N ASN A 139 3.09 5.43 9.35
CA ASN A 139 2.27 5.97 10.43
C ASN A 139 2.92 7.13 11.21
N ARG A 140 4.24 7.28 11.13
CA ARG A 140 4.96 8.42 11.74
C ARG A 140 4.93 9.68 10.87
N VAL A 141 4.73 9.51 9.57
CA VAL A 141 4.45 10.61 8.66
C VAL A 141 2.95 10.80 8.67
N ASN A 142 2.46 12.01 9.01
CA ASN A 142 1.04 12.36 9.10
C ASN A 142 0.22 12.20 7.80
N PHE A 143 0.65 11.34 6.88
CA PHE A 143 0.05 10.98 5.61
C PHE A 143 -0.36 9.51 5.61
N THR A 144 -1.23 9.14 6.52
CA THR A 144 -1.82 7.81 6.58
C THR A 144 -2.97 7.67 5.57
N THR A 145 -2.69 7.92 4.31
CA THR A 145 -3.52 7.36 3.26
C THR A 145 -3.01 5.96 3.02
N TYR A 146 -3.82 4.97 3.35
CA TYR A 146 -3.55 3.60 2.98
C TYR A 146 -3.42 3.50 1.45
N LEU A 147 -2.64 2.56 0.95
CA LEU A 147 -2.55 2.24 -0.48
C LEU A 147 -3.85 1.61 -1.02
N GLY A 148 -4.94 1.69 -0.27
CA GLY A 148 -6.27 1.24 -0.63
C GLY A 148 -7.21 2.37 -1.02
N PHE A 149 -8.34 1.97 -1.57
CA PHE A 149 -9.41 2.84 -2.03
C PHE A 149 -10.62 2.67 -1.11
N ALA A 150 -11.21 3.79 -0.66
CA ALA A 150 -12.36 3.77 0.24
C ALA A 150 -13.65 3.34 -0.47
N THR A 151 -13.70 3.49 -1.79
CA THR A 151 -14.87 3.16 -2.61
C THR A 151 -14.74 1.82 -3.35
N MET A 152 -13.59 1.14 -3.23
CA MET A 152 -13.32 -0.14 -3.89
C MET A 152 -13.74 -1.30 -2.99
N PRO A 153 -14.53 -2.26 -3.49
CA PRO A 153 -14.85 -3.47 -2.74
C PRO A 153 -13.60 -4.32 -2.50
N SER A 154 -13.48 -4.88 -1.29
CA SER A 154 -12.43 -5.84 -0.97
C SER A 154 -12.57 -7.12 -1.78
N ALA A 155 -11.47 -7.79 -2.07
CA ALA A 155 -11.39 -9.08 -2.78
C ALA A 155 -12.09 -9.12 -4.15
N LYS A 156 -12.34 -7.96 -4.76
CA LYS A 156 -12.95 -7.86 -6.09
C LYS A 156 -11.92 -7.69 -7.21
N TYR A 157 -10.90 -6.89 -6.99
CA TYR A 157 -9.91 -6.54 -8.00
C TYR A 157 -8.55 -7.12 -7.67
N PHE A 158 -8.02 -7.92 -8.59
CA PHE A 158 -6.69 -8.50 -8.51
C PHE A 158 -5.92 -8.18 -9.78
N ASN A 159 -4.60 -7.98 -9.66
CA ASN A 159 -3.74 -7.68 -10.79
C ASN A 159 -2.42 -8.43 -10.67
N ASP A 160 -1.83 -8.84 -11.80
CA ASP A 160 -0.46 -9.34 -11.87
C ASP A 160 0.54 -8.20 -12.13
N ARG A 161 0.03 -7.03 -12.56
CA ARG A 161 0.79 -5.79 -12.77
C ARG A 161 -0.11 -4.59 -12.60
N PHE A 162 0.43 -3.55 -11.99
CA PHE A 162 -0.33 -2.32 -11.78
C PHE A 162 0.59 -1.13 -11.55
N VAL A 163 0.01 0.05 -11.73
CA VAL A 163 0.57 1.33 -11.27
C VAL A 163 -0.54 2.12 -10.62
N GLY A 164 -0.31 2.52 -9.38
CA GLY A 164 -1.20 3.39 -8.61
C GLY A 164 -0.49 4.67 -8.20
N TYR A 165 -1.22 5.76 -8.12
CA TYR A 165 -0.73 7.02 -7.59
C TYR A 165 -1.74 7.64 -6.63
N TYR A 166 -1.20 8.27 -5.59
CA TYR A 166 -1.96 8.78 -4.46
C TYR A 166 -1.43 10.16 -4.13
N LEU A 167 -2.29 11.17 -4.24
CA LEU A 167 -2.00 12.54 -3.89
C LEU A 167 -2.79 12.92 -2.65
N THR A 168 -2.12 13.55 -1.69
CA THR A 168 -2.75 14.11 -0.51
C THR A 168 -2.26 15.55 -0.36
N HIS A 169 -3.16 16.49 -0.32
CA HIS A 169 -2.83 17.89 -0.09
C HIS A 169 -3.45 18.36 1.22
N ARG A 170 -2.62 18.59 2.23
CA ARG A 170 -3.03 19.17 3.50
C ARG A 170 -3.11 20.67 3.36
N LEU A 171 -4.29 21.21 3.59
CA LEU A 171 -4.53 22.64 3.57
C LEU A 171 -3.76 23.34 4.72
N PRO A 172 -3.33 24.60 4.53
CA PRO A 172 -2.56 25.33 5.55
C PRO A 172 -3.42 25.75 6.76
N TRP A 173 -4.73 25.49 6.69
CA TRP A 173 -5.66 25.89 7.74
C TRP A 173 -5.69 24.89 8.88
N ASN A 174 -5.45 25.39 10.07
CA ASN A 174 -5.52 24.62 11.30
C ASN A 174 -6.69 25.13 12.13
N PHE A 175 -7.66 24.24 12.39
CA PHE A 175 -8.80 24.56 13.25
C PHE A 175 -8.48 24.19 14.68
N ARG A 176 -8.39 25.19 15.58
CA ARG A 176 -8.20 24.95 17.01
C ARG A 176 -9.54 24.77 17.68
N PHE A 177 -9.75 23.64 18.32
CA PHE A 177 -10.90 23.41 19.18
C PHE A 177 -10.45 23.43 20.66
N LEU A 178 -11.05 24.33 21.46
CA LEU A 178 -10.75 24.50 22.89
C LEU A 178 -9.26 24.71 23.22
N GLY A 179 -8.52 25.43 22.39
CA GLY A 179 -7.12 25.76 22.62
C GLY A 179 -6.13 24.61 22.48
N LYS A 180 -6.58 23.40 22.13
CA LYS A 180 -5.76 22.20 21.97
C LYS A 180 -5.33 21.99 20.52
N LYS A 181 -4.56 20.90 20.25
CA LYS A 181 -4.01 20.55 18.91
C LYS A 181 -5.03 20.77 17.80
N SER A 182 -4.57 21.33 16.71
CA SER A 182 -5.40 21.73 15.60
C SER A 182 -5.87 20.52 14.75
N SER A 183 -7.16 20.53 14.38
CA SER A 183 -7.67 19.69 13.31
C SER A 183 -7.17 20.21 11.96
N SER A 184 -7.01 19.34 10.97
CA SER A 184 -6.61 19.70 9.60
C SER A 184 -7.53 19.06 8.57
N ILE A 185 -7.55 19.64 7.38
CA ILE A 185 -8.28 19.11 6.22
C ILE A 185 -7.27 18.70 5.18
N ASP A 186 -7.38 17.46 4.70
CA ASP A 186 -6.62 16.93 3.59
C ASP A 186 -7.56 16.70 2.39
N ILE A 187 -7.13 17.11 1.21
CA ILE A 187 -7.78 16.78 -0.07
C ILE A 187 -6.99 15.65 -0.70
N LEU A 188 -7.71 14.62 -1.18
CA LEU A 188 -7.09 13.40 -1.70
C LEU A 188 -7.55 13.14 -3.13
N TYR A 189 -6.61 12.65 -3.93
CA TYR A 189 -6.89 12.05 -5.23
C TYR A 189 -6.09 10.76 -5.34
N LYS A 190 -6.77 9.68 -5.74
CA LYS A 190 -6.14 8.38 -5.93
C LYS A 190 -6.55 7.82 -7.28
N GLY A 191 -5.60 7.17 -7.94
CA GLY A 191 -5.84 6.50 -9.19
C GLY A 191 -4.99 5.25 -9.32
N ILE A 192 -5.55 4.20 -9.94
CA ILE A 192 -4.84 2.94 -10.20
C ILE A 192 -5.32 2.32 -11.50
N ILE A 193 -4.37 1.73 -12.22
CA ILE A 193 -4.61 0.92 -13.41
C ILE A 193 -3.75 -0.34 -13.31
N GLY A 194 -4.27 -1.45 -13.77
CA GLY A 194 -3.56 -2.73 -13.74
C GLY A 194 -4.10 -3.71 -14.77
N ASP A 195 -3.55 -4.90 -14.77
CA ASP A 195 -3.98 -5.99 -15.67
C ASP A 195 -3.72 -7.35 -15.00
N PHE A 196 -4.34 -8.37 -15.53
CA PHE A 196 -4.18 -9.76 -15.10
C PHE A 196 -4.21 -10.70 -16.31
N LYS A 197 -3.12 -11.47 -16.53
CA LYS A 197 -2.97 -12.26 -17.76
C LYS A 197 -3.79 -13.55 -17.77
N ASN A 198 -3.75 -14.32 -16.69
CA ASN A 198 -4.22 -15.70 -16.67
C ASN A 198 -5.39 -15.88 -15.69
N MET A 199 -6.46 -15.10 -15.87
CA MET A 199 -7.65 -15.19 -15.01
C MET A 199 -8.29 -16.58 -15.03
N SER A 200 -8.24 -17.28 -16.18
CA SER A 200 -8.82 -18.62 -16.35
C SER A 200 -8.15 -19.73 -15.51
N ASP A 201 -6.94 -19.49 -15.01
CA ASP A 201 -6.23 -20.45 -14.17
C ASP A 201 -6.82 -20.49 -12.73
N HIS A 202 -7.68 -19.52 -12.38
CA HIS A 202 -8.29 -19.35 -11.06
C HIS A 202 -9.78 -19.67 -11.11
N GLN A 203 -10.24 -20.60 -10.29
CA GLN A 203 -11.67 -20.90 -10.13
C GLN A 203 -12.29 -20.00 -9.05
N PHE A 204 -12.23 -18.70 -9.28
CA PHE A 204 -12.77 -17.67 -8.41
C PHE A 204 -13.12 -16.45 -9.26
N GLU A 205 -14.31 -15.88 -9.04
CA GLU A 205 -14.73 -14.67 -9.77
C GLU A 205 -14.04 -13.43 -9.20
N PHE A 206 -13.25 -12.77 -10.04
CA PHE A 206 -12.64 -11.48 -9.73
C PHE A 206 -12.52 -10.64 -11.01
N GLU A 207 -12.26 -9.37 -10.83
CA GLU A 207 -12.06 -8.43 -11.93
C GLU A 207 -10.62 -7.91 -11.94
N LYS A 208 -10.16 -7.42 -13.08
CA LYS A 208 -8.89 -6.71 -13.23
C LYS A 208 -9.15 -5.21 -13.43
N LEU A 209 -8.14 -4.39 -13.18
CA LEU A 209 -8.23 -2.93 -13.34
C LEU A 209 -7.64 -2.48 -14.69
N ASP A 210 -8.17 -2.99 -15.80
CA ASP A 210 -7.69 -2.66 -17.16
C ASP A 210 -8.05 -1.23 -17.62
N ARG A 211 -8.81 -0.51 -16.81
CA ARG A 211 -9.11 0.92 -16.94
C ARG A 211 -8.70 1.64 -15.66
N LEU A 212 -8.53 2.95 -15.76
CA LEU A 212 -8.15 3.76 -14.61
C LEU A 212 -9.30 3.84 -13.60
N TYR A 213 -9.10 3.25 -12.42
CA TYR A 213 -9.96 3.43 -11.26
C TYR A 213 -9.55 4.70 -10.53
N GLN A 214 -10.51 5.55 -10.17
CA GLN A 214 -10.22 6.85 -9.57
C GLN A 214 -11.17 7.16 -8.43
N GLU A 215 -10.64 7.78 -7.38
CA GLU A 215 -11.44 8.39 -6.34
C GLU A 215 -10.86 9.75 -5.92
N ILE A 216 -11.74 10.66 -5.58
CA ILE A 216 -11.42 11.92 -4.92
C ILE A 216 -12.01 11.90 -3.53
N GLY A 217 -11.40 12.61 -2.60
CA GLY A 217 -11.92 12.65 -1.25
C GLY A 217 -11.37 13.81 -0.45
N PHE A 218 -11.93 13.97 0.73
CA PHE A 218 -11.35 14.82 1.76
C PHE A 218 -11.34 14.10 3.10
N GLU A 219 -10.37 14.40 3.93
CA GLU A 219 -10.26 13.88 5.29
C GLU A 219 -10.22 15.04 6.27
N TYR A 220 -11.03 14.94 7.31
CA TYR A 220 -10.97 15.81 8.47
C TYR A 220 -10.20 15.07 9.56
N ASN A 221 -9.00 15.58 9.87
CA ASN A 221 -8.06 14.91 10.75
C ASN A 221 -8.13 15.47 12.17
N ASN A 222 -7.85 14.58 13.14
CA ASN A 222 -7.76 14.89 14.55
C ASN A 222 -9.02 15.56 15.13
N ILE A 223 -10.16 14.94 14.88
CA ILE A 223 -11.50 15.40 15.35
C ILE A 223 -11.48 15.53 16.85
N PHE A 224 -11.87 16.71 17.35
CA PHE A 224 -11.90 17.04 18.79
C PHE A 224 -10.62 16.69 19.56
N ASN A 225 -9.48 16.60 18.88
CA ASN A 225 -8.21 16.20 19.46
C ASN A 225 -8.18 14.76 20.03
N THR A 226 -8.93 13.87 19.44
CA THR A 226 -9.06 12.46 19.87
C THR A 226 -8.17 11.50 19.08
N GLY A 227 -7.51 11.98 18.02
CA GLY A 227 -6.80 11.13 17.07
C GLY A 227 -7.72 10.45 16.03
N PHE A 228 -9.02 10.68 16.08
CA PHE A 228 -9.93 10.22 15.04
C PHE A 228 -9.86 11.09 13.79
N ASN A 229 -9.84 10.44 12.64
CA ASN A 229 -9.91 11.07 11.33
C ASN A 229 -11.10 10.50 10.57
N LEU A 230 -11.87 11.36 9.91
CA LEU A 230 -12.98 10.97 9.05
C LEU A 230 -12.68 11.34 7.61
N GLY A 231 -12.77 10.37 6.72
CA GLY A 231 -12.63 10.54 5.28
C GLY A 231 -13.96 10.33 4.56
N PHE A 232 -14.22 11.18 3.59
CA PHE A 232 -15.30 11.05 2.62
C PHE A 232 -14.69 10.96 1.23
N PHE A 233 -15.09 9.94 0.46
CA PHE A 233 -14.55 9.65 -0.85
C PHE A 233 -15.67 9.47 -1.86
N TYR A 234 -15.38 9.83 -3.11
CA TYR A 234 -16.28 9.68 -4.23
C TYR A 234 -15.55 9.07 -5.41
N ARG A 235 -16.10 7.95 -5.92
CA ARG A 235 -15.58 7.26 -7.11
C ARG A 235 -15.94 8.05 -8.35
N ILE A 236 -14.96 8.24 -9.23
CA ILE A 236 -15.11 8.93 -10.51
C ILE A 236 -14.57 8.09 -11.67
N GLY A 237 -14.84 8.51 -12.89
CA GLY A 237 -14.30 7.88 -14.11
C GLY A 237 -15.03 6.62 -14.53
N HIS A 238 -14.28 5.70 -15.15
CA HIS A 238 -14.83 4.52 -15.84
C HIS A 238 -15.62 3.58 -14.92
N TYR A 239 -15.15 3.41 -13.69
CA TYR A 239 -15.77 2.50 -12.71
C TYR A 239 -16.86 3.16 -11.86
N ALA A 240 -17.22 4.41 -12.15
CA ALA A 240 -18.30 5.08 -11.44
C ALA A 240 -19.66 4.42 -11.75
N HIS A 241 -20.47 4.22 -10.72
CA HIS A 241 -21.83 3.70 -10.87
C HIS A 241 -22.78 4.80 -11.35
N PRO A 242 -23.85 4.46 -12.08
CA PRO A 242 -24.86 5.43 -12.51
C PRO A 242 -25.56 6.17 -11.35
N LYS A 243 -25.74 5.50 -10.23
CA LYS A 243 -26.34 6.11 -9.04
C LYS A 243 -25.28 6.80 -8.20
N PHE A 244 -25.52 8.07 -7.85
CA PHE A 244 -24.61 8.88 -7.05
C PHE A 244 -24.19 8.20 -5.73
N ILE A 245 -25.14 7.65 -5.00
CA ILE A 245 -24.91 7.07 -3.69
C ILE A 245 -23.96 5.86 -3.72
N ASP A 246 -23.95 5.10 -4.81
CA ASP A 246 -23.13 3.90 -4.97
C ASP A 246 -21.64 4.22 -5.22
N ASN A 247 -21.31 5.50 -5.39
CA ASN A 247 -19.94 5.98 -5.55
C ASN A 247 -19.34 6.54 -4.27
N ILE A 248 -20.10 6.58 -3.18
CA ILE A 248 -19.67 7.17 -1.91
C ILE A 248 -18.96 6.12 -1.06
N GLY A 249 -17.81 6.48 -0.53
CA GLY A 249 -17.08 5.71 0.48
C GLY A 249 -16.76 6.55 1.70
N PHE A 250 -16.81 5.93 2.88
CA PHE A 250 -16.42 6.55 4.14
C PHE A 250 -15.23 5.80 4.72
N GLN A 251 -14.32 6.52 5.35
CA GLN A 251 -13.19 5.94 6.03
C GLN A 251 -13.03 6.55 7.42
N ILE A 252 -12.87 5.70 8.42
CA ILE A 252 -12.53 6.11 9.78
C ILE A 252 -11.12 5.61 10.05
N LYS A 253 -10.25 6.51 10.50
CA LYS A 253 -8.88 6.19 10.89
C LYS A 253 -8.67 6.58 12.33
N LEU A 254 -8.00 5.74 13.11
CA LEU A 254 -7.54 6.05 14.44
C LEU A 254 -6.03 6.25 14.39
N GLN A 255 -5.58 7.45 14.73
CA GLN A 255 -4.17 7.74 14.92
C GLN A 255 -3.86 7.57 16.41
N MET A 256 -3.13 6.49 16.75
CA MET A 256 -2.60 6.36 18.11
C MET A 256 -1.54 7.45 18.33
N LEU A 257 -1.73 8.21 19.38
CA LEU A 257 -0.82 9.30 19.81
C LEU A 257 0.45 8.74 20.43
#